data_dceff2fb84f3c9d129e7f0dd5bfa46dd
#
_entry.id   dceff2fb84f3c9d129e7f0dd5bfa46dd
#
_cell.length_a   1.000
_cell.length_b   1.000
_cell.length_c   1.000
_cell.angle_alpha   90.00
_cell.angle_beta   90.00
_cell.angle_gamma   90.00
#
_symmetry.space_group_name_H-M   'P 1'
#
loop_
_entity.id
_entity.type
_entity.pdbx_description
1 polymer ?
#
loop_
_entity_poly.entity_id
_entity_poly.type
_entity_poly.pdbx_seq_one_letter_code
_entity_poly.pdbx_strand_id
1 'polypeptide(L)'
;MVLIFISVFSTDSKSIDTLKLKKNKKFYTFLAAEGIVLTGGITYLSKQWYSDKKRVPFHFYNDLRGWNQVDKFGHFYASYIESDIGYSLMKKFNFSEKKSLYLGGFQGLILETPIEIFDAYYDGWGFSLSDMVANAAGSLFFIFQQKIFKEQIIKPKLSFSRSKYARVANGYLGKNNIISEFLYDYNGYTFWFSISPRSIFPRSKIPKWFNVSFG
;
A
#
# COMPACT_ATOMS: atom_id res chain seq x y z
N MET A 1 10.16 -12.87 -13.51
CA MET A 1 10.56 -11.53 -13.09
C MET A 1 10.68 -11.36 -11.57
N VAL A 2 10.35 -12.36 -10.76
CA VAL A 2 10.45 -12.33 -9.28
C VAL A 2 11.86 -12.58 -8.74
N LEU A 3 12.79 -13.07 -9.57
CA LEU A 3 14.16 -13.45 -9.16
C LEU A 3 15.19 -12.30 -9.14
N ILE A 4 14.86 -11.12 -9.67
CA ILE A 4 15.82 -10.01 -9.80
C ILE A 4 15.91 -9.16 -8.51
N PHE A 5 14.91 -9.20 -7.64
CA PHE A 5 14.93 -8.41 -6.39
C PHE A 5 15.76 -9.03 -5.25
N ILE A 6 16.22 -10.27 -5.38
CA ILE A 6 17.03 -10.94 -4.34
C ILE A 6 18.52 -10.62 -4.47
N SER A 7 18.99 -10.11 -5.60
CA SER A 7 20.43 -9.88 -5.86
C SER A 7 20.98 -8.53 -5.43
N VAL A 8 20.15 -7.56 -5.02
CA VAL A 8 20.61 -6.20 -4.67
C VAL A 8 21.12 -6.07 -3.22
N PHE A 9 20.92 -7.08 -2.37
CA PHE A 9 21.36 -7.04 -0.97
C PHE A 9 22.56 -7.92 -0.64
N SER A 10 23.39 -8.28 -1.63
CA SER A 10 24.60 -9.11 -1.42
C SER A 10 25.86 -8.32 -1.71
N THR A 11 26.28 -7.46 -0.79
CA THR A 11 27.69 -7.05 -0.68
C THR A 11 28.07 -6.87 0.78
N ASP A 12 28.21 -7.99 1.48
CA ASP A 12 29.14 -8.09 2.59
C ASP A 12 29.63 -9.54 2.71
N SER A 13 30.83 -9.77 2.17
CA SER A 13 31.51 -11.06 2.19
C SER A 13 32.15 -11.30 3.57
N LYS A 14 31.34 -11.45 4.60
CA LYS A 14 31.68 -12.22 5.77
C LYS A 14 30.69 -13.37 5.82
N SER A 15 31.25 -14.56 5.42
CA SER A 15 30.60 -15.86 5.62
C SER A 15 29.07 -15.70 5.67
N ILE A 16 28.48 -15.70 4.50
CA ILE A 16 27.20 -16.36 4.34
C ILE A 16 27.54 -17.80 4.76
N ASP A 17 27.71 -17.95 6.09
CA ASP A 17 27.35 -19.17 6.72
C ASP A 17 25.99 -19.41 6.11
N THR A 18 26.00 -20.31 5.11
CA THR A 18 24.81 -20.78 4.48
C THR A 18 23.84 -20.84 5.63
N LEU A 19 23.03 -19.75 5.75
CA LEU A 19 21.85 -19.79 6.56
C LEU A 19 21.32 -21.13 6.12
N LYS A 20 21.58 -22.16 6.93
CA LYS A 20 20.81 -23.38 6.90
C LYS A 20 19.41 -22.82 7.06
N LEU A 21 18.85 -22.41 5.92
CA LEU A 21 17.45 -22.15 5.74
C LEU A 21 16.86 -23.48 6.12
N LYS A 22 16.90 -23.76 7.44
CA LYS A 22 15.98 -24.72 8.05
C LYS A 22 14.71 -24.35 7.36
N LYS A 23 14.28 -25.22 6.39
CA LYS A 23 13.14 -25.02 5.53
C LYS A 23 12.04 -24.43 6.41
N ASN A 24 12.07 -23.11 6.60
CA ASN A 24 11.12 -22.46 7.50
C ASN A 24 9.83 -22.41 6.69
N LYS A 25 9.05 -23.48 6.80
CA LYS A 25 7.78 -23.64 6.11
C LYS A 25 6.95 -22.35 6.17
N LYS A 26 7.02 -21.64 7.30
CA LYS A 26 6.35 -20.36 7.50
C LYS A 26 6.87 -19.25 6.58
N PHE A 27 8.20 -19.17 6.38
CA PHE A 27 8.79 -18.19 5.48
C PHE A 27 8.37 -18.42 4.02
N TYR A 28 8.45 -19.66 3.56
CA TYR A 28 8.01 -19.99 2.19
C TYR A 28 6.50 -19.81 2.03
N THR A 29 5.72 -20.10 3.06
CA THR A 29 4.26 -19.82 3.04
C THR A 29 4.00 -18.31 2.95
N PHE A 30 4.75 -17.49 3.67
CA PHE A 30 4.66 -16.04 3.60
C PHE A 30 5.00 -15.54 2.17
N LEU A 31 6.15 -15.95 1.61
CA LEU A 31 6.55 -15.57 0.25
C LEU A 31 5.54 -16.04 -0.82
N ALA A 32 4.99 -17.24 -0.66
CA ALA A 32 3.97 -17.75 -1.58
C ALA A 32 2.68 -16.93 -1.49
N ALA A 33 2.23 -16.59 -0.27
CA ALA A 33 1.05 -15.75 -0.07
C ALA A 33 1.24 -14.35 -0.68
N GLU A 34 2.38 -13.71 -0.44
CA GLU A 34 2.75 -12.42 -1.04
C GLU A 34 2.78 -12.51 -2.57
N GLY A 35 3.41 -13.54 -3.13
CA GLY A 35 3.44 -13.77 -4.58
C GLY A 35 2.06 -13.94 -5.20
N ILE A 36 1.15 -14.63 -4.52
CA ILE A 36 -0.25 -14.81 -4.95
C ILE A 36 -0.99 -13.47 -4.90
N VAL A 37 -0.87 -12.72 -3.81
CA VAL A 37 -1.52 -11.42 -3.66
C VAL A 37 -1.03 -10.43 -4.71
N LEU A 38 0.29 -10.33 -4.91
CA LEU A 38 0.89 -9.49 -5.95
C LEU A 38 0.42 -9.88 -7.34
N THR A 39 0.59 -11.16 -7.71
CA THR A 39 0.25 -11.61 -9.06
C THR A 39 -1.25 -11.49 -9.31
N GLY A 40 -2.07 -11.89 -8.35
CA GLY A 40 -3.53 -11.80 -8.44
C GLY A 40 -4.01 -10.36 -8.49
N GLY A 41 -3.48 -9.50 -7.62
CA GLY A 41 -3.78 -8.07 -7.57
C GLY A 41 -3.40 -7.36 -8.86
N ILE A 42 -2.16 -7.48 -9.31
CA ILE A 42 -1.69 -6.87 -10.56
C ILE A 42 -2.48 -7.39 -11.76
N THR A 43 -2.78 -8.69 -11.81
CA THR A 43 -3.58 -9.26 -12.91
C THR A 43 -5.00 -8.69 -12.92
N TYR A 44 -5.61 -8.57 -11.74
CA TYR A 44 -6.94 -7.99 -11.62
C TYR A 44 -6.95 -6.50 -12.01
N LEU A 45 -6.04 -5.70 -11.46
CA LEU A 45 -5.93 -4.27 -11.75
C LEU A 45 -5.59 -4.03 -13.23
N SER A 46 -4.72 -4.84 -13.82
CA SER A 46 -4.39 -4.76 -15.24
C SER A 46 -5.62 -4.92 -16.14
N LYS A 47 -6.51 -5.85 -15.79
CA LYS A 47 -7.76 -6.05 -16.53
C LYS A 47 -8.73 -4.88 -16.33
N GLN A 48 -8.73 -4.25 -15.16
CA GLN A 48 -9.61 -3.12 -14.88
C GLN A 48 -9.11 -1.83 -15.53
N TRP A 49 -7.83 -1.52 -15.42
CA TRP A 49 -7.30 -0.21 -15.78
C TRP A 49 -6.71 -0.14 -17.18
N TYR A 50 -6.17 -1.25 -17.72
CA TYR A 50 -5.38 -1.21 -18.96
C TYR A 50 -6.01 -2.00 -20.12
N SER A 51 -7.11 -2.73 -19.92
CA SER A 51 -7.70 -3.56 -21.01
C SER A 51 -8.07 -2.77 -22.25
N ASP A 52 -8.52 -1.53 -22.07
CA ASP A 52 -8.99 -0.64 -23.14
C ASP A 52 -7.96 0.45 -23.50
N LYS A 53 -6.73 0.32 -22.98
CA LYS A 53 -5.66 1.32 -23.14
C LYS A 53 -4.62 0.86 -24.15
N LYS A 54 -4.14 1.79 -24.97
CA LYS A 54 -3.04 1.54 -25.89
C LYS A 54 -1.72 1.45 -25.11
N ARG A 55 -0.91 0.44 -25.43
CA ARG A 55 0.45 0.34 -24.90
C ARG A 55 1.37 1.32 -25.62
N VAL A 56 2.18 2.05 -24.86
CA VAL A 56 3.13 3.06 -25.33
C VAL A 56 4.51 2.82 -24.70
N PRO A 57 5.59 3.44 -25.21
CA PRO A 57 6.88 3.42 -24.54
C PRO A 57 6.81 4.05 -23.15
N PHE A 58 7.75 3.63 -22.28
CA PHE A 58 7.86 4.19 -20.91
C PHE A 58 7.88 5.72 -20.95
N HIS A 59 7.02 6.33 -20.14
CA HIS A 59 6.98 7.78 -20.00
C HIS A 59 6.59 8.20 -18.58
N PHE A 60 7.00 9.41 -18.22
CA PHE A 60 6.59 10.07 -16.98
C PHE A 60 5.30 10.84 -17.20
N TYR A 61 4.50 10.91 -16.14
CA TYR A 61 3.27 11.70 -16.13
C TYR A 61 3.23 12.59 -14.88
N ASN A 62 2.89 13.85 -15.06
CA ASN A 62 2.74 14.78 -13.95
C ASN A 62 1.26 14.97 -13.64
N ASP A 63 0.76 14.25 -12.69
CA ASP A 63 -0.60 14.29 -12.20
C ASP A 63 -0.76 15.03 -10.85
N LEU A 64 0.28 15.76 -10.44
CA LEU A 64 0.31 16.47 -9.15
C LEU A 64 -0.92 17.35 -8.89
N ARG A 65 -1.56 17.87 -9.95
CA ARG A 65 -2.78 18.68 -9.84
C ARG A 65 -4.05 17.91 -10.18
N GLY A 66 -3.93 16.62 -10.47
CA GLY A 66 -5.05 15.76 -10.83
C GLY A 66 -5.92 15.41 -9.61
N TRP A 67 -7.18 15.08 -9.89
CA TRP A 67 -8.13 14.44 -8.98
C TRP A 67 -8.27 15.08 -7.58
N ASN A 68 -8.00 16.39 -7.44
CA ASN A 68 -8.00 17.12 -6.16
C ASN A 68 -7.14 16.42 -5.08
N GLN A 69 -6.05 15.78 -5.47
CA GLN A 69 -5.12 15.02 -4.60
C GLN A 69 -5.72 13.75 -3.97
N VAL A 70 -6.96 13.37 -4.28
CA VAL A 70 -7.60 12.15 -3.74
C VAL A 70 -6.77 10.92 -4.08
N ASP A 71 -6.21 10.88 -5.26
CA ASP A 71 -5.31 9.84 -5.73
C ASP A 71 -4.06 9.71 -4.85
N LYS A 72 -3.39 10.81 -4.54
CA LYS A 72 -2.21 10.85 -3.67
C LYS A 72 -2.52 10.38 -2.23
N PHE A 73 -3.70 10.76 -1.73
CA PHE A 73 -4.19 10.22 -0.45
C PHE A 73 -4.49 8.72 -0.55
N GLY A 74 -4.96 8.24 -1.72
CA GLY A 74 -5.15 6.82 -1.99
C GLY A 74 -3.84 6.05 -1.91
N HIS A 75 -2.80 6.48 -2.62
CA HIS A 75 -1.46 5.90 -2.59
C HIS A 75 -0.83 5.93 -1.20
N PHE A 76 -0.91 7.06 -0.50
CA PHE A 76 -0.45 7.16 0.88
C PHE A 76 -1.16 6.16 1.81
N TYR A 77 -2.49 6.08 1.72
CA TYR A 77 -3.31 5.19 2.52
C TYR A 77 -3.02 3.72 2.23
N ALA A 78 -3.02 3.33 0.95
CA ALA A 78 -2.75 1.96 0.52
C ALA A 78 -1.37 1.50 1.01
N SER A 79 -0.34 2.31 0.75
CA SER A 79 1.02 2.01 1.19
C SER A 79 1.16 1.93 2.72
N TYR A 80 0.45 2.78 3.49
CA TYR A 80 0.43 2.68 4.95
C TYR A 80 -0.21 1.37 5.42
N ILE A 81 -1.37 0.99 4.89
CA ILE A 81 -2.09 -0.24 5.28
C ILE A 81 -1.30 -1.48 4.91
N GLU A 82 -0.72 -1.52 3.72
CA GLU A 82 0.11 -2.64 3.27
C GLU A 82 1.36 -2.80 4.13
N SER A 83 1.96 -1.69 4.58
CA SER A 83 3.07 -1.69 5.53
C SER A 83 2.68 -2.23 6.90
N ASP A 84 1.50 -1.87 7.42
CA ASP A 84 0.96 -2.39 8.68
C ASP A 84 0.69 -3.90 8.59
N ILE A 85 0.08 -4.33 7.49
CA ILE A 85 -0.16 -5.75 7.19
C ILE A 85 1.16 -6.50 7.10
N GLY A 86 2.12 -6.00 6.32
CA GLY A 86 3.43 -6.62 6.12
C GLY A 86 4.20 -6.78 7.43
N TYR A 87 4.26 -5.73 8.25
CA TYR A 87 4.85 -5.79 9.58
C TYR A 87 4.17 -6.84 10.46
N SER A 88 2.84 -6.81 10.51
CA SER A 88 2.03 -7.71 11.34
C SER A 88 2.19 -9.18 10.93
N LEU A 89 2.21 -9.45 9.63
CA LEU A 89 2.45 -10.79 9.09
C LEU A 89 3.86 -11.27 9.44
N MET A 90 4.88 -10.46 9.24
CA MET A 90 6.25 -10.83 9.58
C MET A 90 6.41 -11.11 11.09
N LYS A 91 5.74 -10.32 11.96
CA LYS A 91 5.69 -10.60 13.40
C LYS A 91 5.00 -11.94 13.69
N LYS A 92 3.88 -12.23 13.04
CA LYS A 92 3.15 -13.50 13.17
C LYS A 92 3.98 -14.70 12.71
N PHE A 93 4.87 -14.52 11.74
CA PHE A 93 5.82 -15.53 11.29
C PHE A 93 7.11 -15.60 12.12
N ASN A 94 7.17 -14.90 13.27
CA ASN A 94 8.29 -14.88 14.20
C ASN A 94 9.60 -14.28 13.61
N PHE A 95 9.51 -13.30 12.73
CA PHE A 95 10.66 -12.51 12.35
C PHE A 95 11.06 -11.56 13.49
N SER A 96 12.35 -11.19 13.52
CA SER A 96 12.84 -10.21 14.50
C SER A 96 12.15 -8.86 14.30
N GLU A 97 12.04 -8.08 15.37
CA GLU A 97 11.46 -6.73 15.35
C GLU A 97 12.07 -5.86 14.25
N LYS A 98 13.40 -5.85 14.16
CA LYS A 98 14.11 -5.07 13.13
C LYS A 98 13.73 -5.48 11.71
N LYS A 99 13.66 -6.79 11.42
CA LYS A 99 13.28 -7.29 10.10
C LYS A 99 11.82 -6.95 9.81
N SER A 100 10.92 -7.18 10.75
CA SER A 100 9.51 -6.87 10.59
C SER A 100 9.28 -5.38 10.35
N LEU A 101 9.97 -4.52 11.11
CA LEU A 101 9.85 -3.08 10.98
C LEU A 101 10.28 -2.56 9.61
N TYR A 102 11.42 -3.01 9.09
CA TYR A 102 11.94 -2.46 7.84
C TYR A 102 11.44 -3.23 6.61
N LEU A 103 11.48 -4.56 6.59
CA LEU A 103 11.00 -5.31 5.41
C LEU A 103 9.47 -5.29 5.32
N GLY A 104 8.76 -5.50 6.44
CA GLY A 104 7.31 -5.40 6.47
C GLY A 104 6.83 -3.95 6.36
N GLY A 105 7.52 -3.01 7.02
CA GLY A 105 7.16 -1.59 6.99
C GLY A 105 7.37 -0.90 5.64
N PHE A 106 8.25 -1.39 4.77
CA PHE A 106 8.39 -0.91 3.39
C PHE A 106 7.54 -1.71 2.39
N GLN A 107 6.72 -2.63 2.86
CA GLN A 107 5.92 -3.46 1.97
C GLN A 107 4.99 -2.64 1.09
N GLY A 108 4.35 -1.61 1.62
CA GLY A 108 3.49 -0.73 0.84
C GLY A 108 4.21 -0.10 -0.34
N LEU A 109 5.38 0.50 -0.11
CA LEU A 109 6.18 1.05 -1.20
C LEU A 109 6.57 -0.02 -2.24
N ILE A 110 6.88 -1.25 -1.79
CA ILE A 110 7.25 -2.36 -2.67
C ILE A 110 6.06 -2.85 -3.50
N LEU A 111 4.85 -2.89 -2.94
CA LEU A 111 3.65 -3.36 -3.61
C LEU A 111 3.08 -2.32 -4.59
N GLU A 112 3.13 -1.04 -4.23
CA GLU A 112 2.63 0.06 -5.05
C GLU A 112 3.58 0.42 -6.22
N THR A 113 4.90 0.25 -6.06
CA THR A 113 5.87 0.56 -7.13
C THR A 113 5.60 -0.14 -8.47
N PRO A 114 5.22 -1.43 -8.53
CA PRO A 114 4.85 -2.07 -9.78
C PRO A 114 3.67 -1.41 -10.50
N ILE A 115 2.71 -0.83 -9.79
CA ILE A 115 1.57 -0.13 -10.39
C ILE A 115 2.08 1.06 -11.19
N GLU A 116 2.94 1.90 -10.61
CA GLU A 116 3.55 3.04 -11.28
C GLU A 116 4.39 2.63 -12.50
N ILE A 117 5.09 1.49 -12.39
CA ILE A 117 5.85 0.95 -13.52
C ILE A 117 4.90 0.50 -14.64
N PHE A 118 3.77 -0.11 -14.31
CA PHE A 118 2.78 -0.50 -15.32
C PHE A 118 2.15 0.72 -15.98
N ASP A 119 1.74 1.71 -15.21
CA ASP A 119 1.17 2.97 -15.68
C ASP A 119 2.07 3.65 -16.72
N ALA A 120 3.39 3.59 -16.52
CA ALA A 120 4.37 4.16 -17.42
C ALA A 120 4.31 3.62 -18.86
N TYR A 121 3.65 2.49 -19.10
CA TYR A 121 3.56 1.85 -20.41
C TYR A 121 2.17 1.95 -21.07
N TYR A 122 1.24 2.73 -20.49
CA TYR A 122 -0.11 2.85 -21.03
C TYR A 122 -0.53 4.29 -21.28
N ASP A 123 -1.18 4.52 -22.42
CA ASP A 123 -1.69 5.83 -22.82
C ASP A 123 -2.76 6.35 -21.84
N GLY A 124 -2.65 7.62 -21.48
CA GLY A 124 -3.52 8.25 -20.48
C GLY A 124 -3.10 8.04 -19.02
N TRP A 125 -2.02 7.27 -18.78
CA TRP A 125 -1.34 7.06 -17.50
C TRP A 125 0.12 7.45 -17.66
N GLY A 126 0.98 7.12 -16.74
CA GLY A 126 2.42 7.30 -16.82
C GLY A 126 3.06 7.15 -15.44
N PHE A 127 4.38 7.04 -15.38
CA PHE A 127 5.09 6.97 -14.11
C PHE A 127 4.97 8.29 -13.37
N SER A 128 4.26 8.28 -12.24
CA SER A 128 4.05 9.46 -11.42
C SER A 128 5.06 9.52 -10.26
N LEU A 129 5.91 10.55 -10.27
CA LEU A 129 6.81 10.82 -9.15
C LEU A 129 6.03 11.24 -7.90
N SER A 130 4.88 11.89 -8.05
CA SER A 130 4.03 12.30 -6.94
C SER A 130 3.41 11.10 -6.23
N ASP A 131 3.02 10.05 -6.96
CA ASP A 131 2.50 8.81 -6.39
C ASP A 131 3.59 8.02 -5.69
N MET A 132 4.79 7.96 -6.29
CA MET A 132 5.94 7.37 -5.62
C MET A 132 6.29 8.08 -4.30
N VAL A 133 6.17 9.40 -4.24
CA VAL A 133 6.36 10.17 -2.99
C VAL A 133 5.25 9.85 -1.99
N ALA A 134 3.99 9.75 -2.43
CA ALA A 134 2.87 9.37 -1.57
C ALA A 134 3.03 7.95 -1.03
N ASN A 135 3.44 6.99 -1.87
CA ASN A 135 3.73 5.61 -1.47
C ASN A 135 4.86 5.55 -0.43
N ALA A 136 5.95 6.28 -0.67
CA ALA A 136 7.04 6.35 0.29
C ALA A 136 6.59 7.00 1.61
N ALA A 137 5.79 8.07 1.55
CA ALA A 137 5.28 8.75 2.74
C ALA A 137 4.37 7.84 3.59
N GLY A 138 3.51 7.04 2.97
CA GLY A 138 2.65 6.08 3.67
C GLY A 138 3.47 5.03 4.43
N SER A 139 4.42 4.38 3.76
CA SER A 139 5.32 3.40 4.39
C SER A 139 6.17 4.03 5.50
N LEU A 140 6.75 5.21 5.26
CA LEU A 140 7.56 5.90 6.25
C LEU A 140 6.74 6.37 7.46
N PHE A 141 5.50 6.79 7.25
CA PHE A 141 4.59 7.16 8.33
C PHE A 141 4.27 5.99 9.26
N PHE A 142 4.05 4.79 8.66
CA PHE A 142 3.93 3.56 9.44
C PHE A 142 5.20 3.26 10.24
N ILE A 143 6.37 3.22 9.57
CA ILE A 143 7.66 2.88 10.18
C ILE A 143 8.01 3.85 11.31
N PHE A 144 7.80 5.14 11.10
CA PHE A 144 8.09 6.19 12.08
C PHE A 144 7.31 5.96 13.37
N GLN A 145 6.00 5.78 13.29
CA GLN A 145 5.17 5.52 14.46
C GLN A 145 5.57 4.22 15.17
N GLN A 146 5.73 3.14 14.41
CA GLN A 146 6.07 1.84 14.96
C GLN A 146 7.45 1.85 15.63
N LYS A 147 8.42 2.57 15.06
CA LYS A 147 9.77 2.68 15.61
C LYS A 147 9.79 3.46 16.92
N ILE A 148 9.09 4.59 16.99
CA ILE A 148 9.15 5.52 18.14
C ILE A 148 8.16 5.09 19.23
N PHE A 149 6.91 4.86 18.87
CA PHE A 149 5.83 4.64 19.83
C PHE A 149 5.54 3.16 20.07
N LYS A 150 6.05 2.26 19.23
CA LYS A 150 5.76 0.81 19.22
C LYS A 150 4.28 0.51 18.96
N GLU A 151 3.52 1.49 18.53
CA GLU A 151 2.12 1.42 18.16
C GLU A 151 1.77 2.50 17.14
N GLN A 152 0.64 2.32 16.45
CA GLN A 152 0.10 3.30 15.52
C GLN A 152 -0.87 4.22 16.27
N ILE A 153 -0.41 5.41 16.67
CA ILE A 153 -1.20 6.41 17.41
C ILE A 153 -2.18 7.09 16.45
N ILE A 154 -1.71 7.44 15.26
CA ILE A 154 -2.51 8.07 14.20
C ILE A 154 -2.71 7.03 13.10
N LYS A 155 -3.96 6.67 12.85
CA LYS A 155 -4.32 5.66 11.85
C LYS A 155 -5.06 6.31 10.70
N PRO A 156 -4.48 6.36 9.50
CA PRO A 156 -5.23 6.66 8.29
C PRO A 156 -6.33 5.62 8.10
N LYS A 157 -7.50 6.08 7.70
CA LYS A 157 -8.65 5.22 7.39
C LYS A 157 -9.32 5.74 6.12
N LEU A 158 -9.99 4.85 5.42
CA LEU A 158 -10.78 5.16 4.25
C LEU A 158 -12.20 4.66 4.47
N SER A 159 -13.17 5.51 4.16
CA SER A 159 -14.55 5.10 3.96
C SER A 159 -14.97 5.37 2.53
N PHE A 160 -15.85 4.52 2.00
CA PHE A 160 -16.39 4.66 0.67
C PHE A 160 -17.91 4.60 0.73
N SER A 161 -18.54 5.55 0.04
CA SER A 161 -19.98 5.53 -0.22
C SER A 161 -20.22 5.82 -1.70
N ARG A 162 -21.18 5.11 -2.30
CA ARG A 162 -21.52 5.31 -3.73
C ARG A 162 -21.94 6.76 -3.95
N SER A 163 -21.25 7.44 -4.84
CA SER A 163 -21.58 8.82 -5.17
C SER A 163 -22.84 8.90 -6.07
N LYS A 164 -23.51 10.05 -6.01
CA LYS A 164 -24.61 10.32 -6.96
C LYS A 164 -24.12 10.36 -8.42
N TYR A 165 -22.85 10.63 -8.64
CA TYR A 165 -22.26 10.75 -9.97
C TYR A 165 -22.06 9.40 -10.64
N ALA A 166 -21.82 8.31 -9.88
CA ALA A 166 -21.68 6.97 -10.44
C ALA A 166 -22.90 6.55 -11.28
N ARG A 167 -24.12 6.96 -10.86
CA ARG A 167 -25.35 6.62 -11.56
C ARG A 167 -25.52 7.32 -12.91
N VAL A 168 -25.01 8.55 -13.05
CA VAL A 168 -25.15 9.37 -14.26
C VAL A 168 -23.96 9.26 -15.21
N ALA A 169 -22.87 8.68 -14.77
CA ALA A 169 -21.62 8.57 -15.52
C ALA A 169 -21.61 7.44 -16.58
N ASN A 170 -22.72 6.73 -16.79
CA ASN A 170 -22.86 5.66 -17.79
C ASN A 170 -21.71 4.63 -17.77
N GLY A 171 -21.26 4.25 -16.56
CA GLY A 171 -20.18 3.29 -16.35
C GLY A 171 -18.78 3.88 -16.36
N TYR A 172 -18.60 5.18 -16.59
CA TYR A 172 -17.29 5.85 -16.54
C TYR A 172 -16.68 5.84 -15.13
N LEU A 173 -17.51 5.94 -14.09
CA LEU A 173 -17.12 5.85 -12.67
C LEU A 173 -17.40 4.46 -12.07
N GLY A 174 -17.30 3.41 -12.88
CA GLY A 174 -17.60 2.04 -12.46
C GLY A 174 -18.87 1.50 -13.13
N LYS A 175 -18.85 0.19 -13.40
CA LYS A 175 -19.91 -0.50 -14.19
C LYS A 175 -21.11 -0.91 -13.32
N ASN A 176 -21.71 0.00 -12.55
CA ASN A 176 -22.82 -0.28 -11.62
C ASN A 176 -22.52 -1.44 -10.62
N ASN A 177 -21.25 -1.62 -10.31
CA ASN A 177 -20.74 -2.64 -9.42
C ASN A 177 -19.90 -1.95 -8.34
N ILE A 178 -20.20 -2.23 -7.07
CA ILE A 178 -19.56 -1.55 -5.93
C ILE A 178 -18.03 -1.68 -5.93
N ILE A 179 -17.49 -2.80 -6.40
CA ILE A 179 -16.03 -3.01 -6.48
C ILE A 179 -15.43 -2.12 -7.58
N SER A 180 -16.08 -2.06 -8.74
CA SER A 180 -15.65 -1.21 -9.82
C SER A 180 -15.81 0.27 -9.47
N GLU A 181 -16.91 0.67 -8.84
CA GLU A 181 -17.11 2.03 -8.36
C GLU A 181 -16.08 2.41 -7.28
N PHE A 182 -15.74 1.49 -6.40
CA PHE A 182 -14.65 1.70 -5.43
C PHE A 182 -13.31 1.98 -6.12
N LEU A 183 -13.03 1.42 -7.29
CA LEU A 183 -11.77 1.64 -8.02
C LEU A 183 -11.77 2.92 -8.87
N TYR A 184 -12.94 3.44 -9.27
CA TYR A 184 -13.04 4.53 -10.23
C TYR A 184 -13.73 5.79 -9.69
N ASP A 185 -14.60 5.66 -8.68
CA ASP A 185 -15.39 6.77 -8.17
C ASP A 185 -14.76 7.43 -6.95
N TYR A 186 -13.74 8.22 -7.18
CA TYR A 186 -13.05 8.99 -6.13
C TYR A 186 -13.96 9.99 -5.40
N ASN A 187 -15.13 10.36 -5.98
CA ASN A 187 -16.10 11.20 -5.27
C ASN A 187 -16.77 10.49 -4.08
N GLY A 188 -16.66 9.17 -4.04
CA GLY A 188 -17.18 8.35 -2.94
C GLY A 188 -16.24 8.21 -1.76
N TYR A 189 -14.99 8.68 -1.88
CA TYR A 189 -13.96 8.50 -0.86
C TYR A 189 -14.02 9.58 0.22
N THR A 190 -13.80 9.15 1.47
CA THR A 190 -13.47 10.04 2.58
C THR A 190 -12.29 9.45 3.33
N PHE A 191 -11.21 10.20 3.38
CA PHE A 191 -10.02 9.84 4.16
C PHE A 191 -10.12 10.44 5.55
N TRP A 192 -9.72 9.65 6.55
CA TRP A 192 -9.77 10.03 7.95
C TRP A 192 -8.40 9.82 8.58
N PHE A 193 -8.02 10.70 9.47
CA PHE A 193 -6.97 10.46 10.45
C PHE A 193 -7.60 10.20 11.80
N SER A 194 -7.47 8.97 12.30
CA SER A 194 -8.04 8.51 13.56
C SER A 194 -6.96 8.47 14.64
N ILE A 195 -7.12 9.26 15.68
CA ILE A 195 -6.14 9.40 16.76
C ILE A 195 -6.66 8.66 17.98
N SER A 196 -5.78 7.89 18.65
CA SER A 196 -6.06 7.23 19.92
C SER A 196 -5.65 8.10 21.10
N PRO A 197 -6.58 8.78 21.80
CA PRO A 197 -6.22 9.58 22.97
C PRO A 197 -5.61 8.74 24.09
N ARG A 198 -5.99 7.46 24.21
CA ARG A 198 -5.41 6.54 25.19
C ARG A 198 -3.93 6.29 24.97
N SER A 199 -3.48 6.24 23.71
CA SER A 199 -2.06 6.07 23.37
C SER A 199 -1.25 7.34 23.71
N ILE A 200 -1.88 8.53 23.59
CA ILE A 200 -1.25 9.81 23.97
C ILE A 200 -1.23 9.98 25.49
N PHE A 201 -2.32 9.58 26.16
CA PHE A 201 -2.48 9.71 27.62
C PHE A 201 -2.64 8.33 28.29
N PRO A 202 -1.56 7.53 28.43
CA PRO A 202 -1.64 6.13 28.89
C PRO A 202 -2.24 5.97 30.30
N ARG A 203 -2.12 6.99 31.15
CA ARG A 203 -2.65 6.98 32.52
C ARG A 203 -4.13 7.42 32.63
N SER A 204 -4.73 7.89 31.53
CA SER A 204 -6.14 8.31 31.52
C SER A 204 -7.07 7.12 31.70
N LYS A 205 -8.32 7.38 32.10
CA LYS A 205 -9.40 6.38 32.14
C LYS A 205 -10.11 6.22 30.79
N ILE A 206 -9.59 6.83 29.72
CA ILE A 206 -10.17 6.75 28.38
C ILE A 206 -10.15 5.28 27.90
N PRO A 207 -11.25 4.73 27.42
CA PRO A 207 -11.27 3.37 26.88
C PRO A 207 -10.33 3.21 25.68
N LYS A 208 -9.67 2.07 25.54
CA LYS A 208 -8.74 1.79 24.43
C LYS A 208 -9.39 1.83 23.05
N TRP A 209 -10.69 1.54 22.98
CA TRP A 209 -11.45 1.55 21.72
C TRP A 209 -11.88 2.96 21.27
N PHE A 210 -11.82 3.95 22.17
CA PHE A 210 -12.20 5.32 21.83
C PHE A 210 -11.13 5.99 20.97
N ASN A 211 -11.55 6.50 19.83
CA ASN A 211 -10.71 7.24 18.90
C ASN A 211 -11.45 8.49 18.41
N VAL A 212 -10.70 9.55 18.15
CA VAL A 212 -11.20 10.76 17.50
C VAL A 212 -10.70 10.77 16.07
N SER A 213 -11.59 10.99 15.11
CA SER A 213 -11.27 10.99 13.69
C SER A 213 -11.61 12.31 13.04
N PHE A 214 -10.74 12.77 12.14
CA PHE A 214 -10.91 13.97 11.32
C PHE A 214 -10.79 13.54 9.85
N GLY A 215 -11.71 14.02 8.99
CA GLY A 215 -11.75 13.70 7.57
C GLY A 215 -12.49 14.73 6.76
#